data_c11ae6d7e6a5a3087914ff191df7acbb
#
_entry.id   c11ae6d7e6a5a3087914ff191df7acbb
#
_cell.length_a   1.000
_cell.length_b   1.000
_cell.length_c   1.000
_cell.angle_alpha   90.00
_cell.angle_beta   90.00
_cell.angle_gamma   90.00
#
_symmetry.space_group_name_H-M   'P 1'
#
loop_
_entity.id
_entity.type
_entity.pdbx_description
1 polymer ?
#
loop_
_entity_poly.entity_id
_entity_poly.type
_entity_poly.pdbx_seq_one_letter_code
_entity_poly.pdbx_strand_id
1 'polypeptide(L)'
;IAKSGLLGLTRSFAKDLGEFGITVNMVSGGLLKVTDASAATPDEVFDAIASMTPLQRVTTTKDFSDALLFFASDEARSITGQNLTVDGGLTFN
;
A
#
# COMPACT_ATOMS: atom_id res chain seq x y z
N ILE A 1 13.12 -7.62 -5.59
CA ILE A 1 12.60 -8.60 -4.63
C ILE A 1 11.11 -8.78 -4.85
N ALA A 2 10.64 -10.01 -4.82
CA ALA A 2 9.23 -10.28 -5.02
C ALA A 2 8.40 -9.78 -3.84
N LYS A 3 7.16 -9.36 -4.11
CA LYS A 3 6.22 -8.90 -3.08
C LYS A 3 6.04 -9.93 -1.97
N SER A 4 5.97 -11.21 -2.31
CA SER A 4 5.82 -12.28 -1.32
C SER A 4 7.04 -12.37 -0.39
N GLY A 5 8.24 -12.12 -0.89
CA GLY A 5 9.44 -12.09 -0.07
C GLY A 5 9.43 -10.93 0.91
N LEU A 6 9.00 -9.75 0.46
CA LEU A 6 8.88 -8.57 1.32
C LEU A 6 7.81 -8.78 2.39
N LEU A 7 6.71 -9.41 2.05
CA LEU A 7 5.65 -9.72 3.01
C LEU A 7 6.13 -10.72 4.06
N GLY A 8 6.89 -11.74 3.65
CA GLY A 8 7.50 -12.69 4.57
C GLY A 8 8.44 -12.02 5.57
N LEU A 9 9.27 -11.10 5.08
CA LEU A 9 10.17 -10.32 5.93
C LEU A 9 9.39 -9.45 6.92
N THR A 10 8.33 -8.79 6.45
CA THR A 10 7.45 -7.98 7.28
C THR A 10 6.86 -8.81 8.43
N ARG A 11 6.40 -10.00 8.13
CA ARG A 11 5.80 -10.89 9.13
C ARG A 11 6.81 -11.45 10.12
N SER A 12 8.03 -11.72 9.66
CA SER A 12 9.12 -12.13 10.55
C SER A 12 9.45 -11.04 11.56
N PHE A 13 9.58 -9.79 11.10
CA PHE A 13 9.83 -8.67 12.01
C PHE A 13 8.63 -8.40 12.93
N ALA A 14 7.40 -8.54 12.42
CA ALA A 14 6.22 -8.35 13.25
C ALA A 14 6.19 -9.33 14.41
N LYS A 15 6.57 -10.58 14.16
CA LYS A 15 6.64 -11.61 15.19
C LYS A 15 7.74 -11.30 16.22
N ASP A 16 8.93 -10.94 15.74
CA ASP A 16 10.08 -10.73 16.63
C ASP A 16 9.97 -9.45 17.46
N LEU A 17 9.35 -8.40 16.92
CA LEU A 17 9.29 -7.10 17.56
C LEU A 17 8.00 -6.87 18.35
N GLY A 18 7.04 -7.80 18.27
CA GLY A 18 5.76 -7.66 18.96
C GLY A 18 5.88 -7.56 20.47
N GLU A 19 6.83 -8.29 21.07
CA GLU A 19 7.04 -8.23 22.52
C GLU A 19 7.47 -6.85 23.02
N PHE A 20 8.00 -6.00 22.13
CA PHE A 20 8.40 -4.63 22.44
C PHE A 20 7.30 -3.61 22.14
N GLY A 21 6.11 -4.06 21.79
CA GLY A 21 5.02 -3.17 21.43
C GLY A 21 5.17 -2.51 20.06
N ILE A 22 5.98 -3.08 19.19
CA ILE A 22 6.24 -2.54 17.86
C ILE A 22 5.40 -3.30 16.82
N THR A 23 4.64 -2.56 16.02
CA THR A 23 3.91 -3.13 14.89
C THR A 23 4.72 -2.95 13.60
N VAL A 24 4.65 -3.95 12.74
CA VAL A 24 5.34 -3.93 11.45
C VAL A 24 4.33 -4.33 10.39
N ASN A 25 4.01 -3.41 9.51
CA ASN A 25 3.03 -3.62 8.46
C ASN A 25 3.60 -3.16 7.12
N MET A 26 2.92 -3.54 6.06
CA MET A 26 3.31 -3.22 4.71
C MET A 26 2.14 -2.53 4.01
N VAL A 27 2.42 -1.45 3.30
CA VAL A 27 1.45 -0.81 2.42
C VAL A 27 1.97 -0.97 0.99
N SER A 28 1.14 -1.48 0.12
CA SER A 28 1.49 -1.66 -1.27
C SER A 28 0.44 -1.01 -2.17
N GLY A 29 0.85 -0.68 -3.37
CA GLY A 29 -0.04 -0.10 -4.36
C GLY A 29 0.51 -0.35 -5.74
N GLY A 30 -0.28 -0.01 -6.75
CA GLY A 30 0.15 -0.06 -8.13
C GLY A 30 0.75 1.27 -8.56
N LEU A 31 0.42 1.69 -9.77
CA LEU A 31 0.87 2.97 -10.30
C LEU A 31 0.22 4.12 -9.52
N LEU A 32 1.06 5.00 -8.97
CA LEU A 32 0.61 6.19 -8.27
C LEU A 32 0.69 7.39 -9.22
N LYS A 33 -0.37 8.19 -9.26
CA LYS A 33 -0.39 9.43 -10.03
C LYS A 33 0.34 10.52 -9.26
N VAL A 34 1.04 11.39 -9.98
CA VAL A 34 1.74 12.57 -9.43
C VAL A 34 2.94 12.18 -8.54
N THR A 35 3.75 11.24 -9.03
CA THR A 35 5.09 10.97 -8.50
C THR A 35 6.11 11.19 -9.61
N ASP A 36 7.37 11.35 -9.27
CA ASP A 36 8.43 11.47 -10.28
C ASP A 36 8.47 10.23 -11.17
N ALA A 37 8.25 9.06 -10.60
CA ALA A 37 8.24 7.80 -11.35
C ALA A 37 7.09 7.73 -12.35
N SER A 38 5.96 8.38 -12.07
CA SER A 38 4.79 8.36 -12.94
C SER A 38 4.67 9.61 -13.81
N ALA A 39 5.55 10.59 -13.67
CA ALA A 39 5.46 11.88 -14.38
C ALA A 39 5.51 11.70 -15.90
N ALA A 40 6.22 10.69 -16.40
CA ALA A 40 6.32 10.40 -17.83
C ALA A 40 5.19 9.48 -18.34
N THR A 41 4.29 9.05 -17.48
CA THR A 41 3.19 8.15 -17.86
C THR A 41 2.11 8.94 -18.58
N PRO A 42 1.71 8.55 -19.81
CA PRO A 42 0.62 9.25 -20.52
C PRO A 42 -0.71 9.17 -19.79
N ASP A 43 -1.55 10.20 -19.96
CA ASP A 43 -2.88 10.24 -19.35
C ASP A 43 -3.76 9.06 -19.77
N GLU A 44 -3.59 8.57 -21.02
CA GLU A 44 -4.32 7.41 -21.52
C GLU A 44 -4.08 6.16 -20.66
N VAL A 45 -2.86 5.99 -20.14
CA VAL A 45 -2.54 4.85 -19.26
C VAL A 45 -3.29 5.00 -17.93
N PHE A 46 -3.32 6.20 -17.35
CA PHE A 46 -4.09 6.45 -16.14
C PHE A 46 -5.58 6.22 -16.35
N ASP A 47 -6.12 6.69 -17.47
CA ASP A 47 -7.53 6.50 -17.81
C ASP A 47 -7.87 5.02 -17.96
N ALA A 48 -7.01 4.25 -18.61
CA ALA A 48 -7.20 2.81 -18.78
C ALA A 48 -7.19 2.08 -17.42
N ILE A 49 -6.26 2.43 -16.54
CA ILE A 49 -6.19 1.84 -15.19
C ILE A 49 -7.44 2.21 -14.40
N ALA A 50 -7.87 3.47 -14.45
CA ALA A 50 -9.07 3.92 -13.75
C ALA A 50 -10.31 3.15 -14.21
N SER A 51 -10.45 2.91 -15.50
CA SER A 51 -11.60 2.18 -16.05
C SER A 51 -11.64 0.71 -15.60
N MET A 52 -10.48 0.10 -15.31
CA MET A 52 -10.38 -1.27 -14.81
C MET A 52 -10.50 -1.36 -13.29
N THR A 53 -10.45 -0.25 -12.60
CA THR A 53 -10.42 -0.20 -11.14
C THR A 53 -11.84 -0.06 -10.60
N PRO A 54 -12.27 -0.87 -9.63
CA PRO A 54 -13.62 -0.76 -9.05
C PRO A 54 -13.98 0.64 -8.57
N LEU A 55 -13.06 1.39 -7.96
CA LEU A 55 -13.32 2.76 -7.54
C LEU A 55 -13.21 3.78 -8.70
N GLN A 56 -12.86 3.33 -9.90
CA GLN A 56 -12.83 4.11 -11.14
C GLN A 56 -11.95 5.36 -11.06
N ARG A 57 -10.85 5.25 -10.33
CA ARG A 57 -9.85 6.30 -10.25
C ARG A 57 -8.48 5.72 -9.95
N VAL A 58 -7.44 6.43 -10.33
CA VAL A 58 -6.06 6.06 -10.05
C VAL A 58 -5.70 6.50 -8.63
N THR A 59 -4.97 5.64 -7.93
CA THR A 59 -4.45 5.96 -6.60
C THR A 59 -3.48 7.12 -6.67
N THR A 60 -3.63 8.08 -5.77
CA THR A 60 -2.74 9.23 -5.66
C THR A 60 -1.74 9.01 -4.53
N THR A 61 -0.70 9.86 -4.50
CA THR A 61 0.27 9.84 -3.39
C THR A 61 -0.42 10.13 -2.05
N LYS A 62 -1.45 10.99 -2.05
CA LYS A 62 -2.21 11.27 -0.84
C LYS A 62 -2.96 10.03 -0.34
N ASP A 63 -3.59 9.27 -1.23
CA ASP A 63 -4.27 8.03 -0.86
C ASP A 63 -3.30 7.06 -0.17
N PHE A 64 -2.11 6.93 -0.71
CA PHE A 64 -1.08 6.06 -0.17
C PHE A 64 -0.58 6.56 1.19
N SER A 65 -0.32 7.87 1.29
CA SER A 65 0.15 8.48 2.53
C SER A 65 -0.88 8.39 3.65
N ASP A 66 -2.17 8.51 3.33
CA ASP A 66 -3.24 8.39 4.33
C ASP A 66 -3.25 6.98 4.94
N ALA A 67 -3.00 5.94 4.15
CA ALA A 67 -2.89 4.58 4.64
C ALA A 67 -1.68 4.42 5.57
N LEU A 68 -0.54 5.01 5.23
CA LEU A 68 0.66 4.98 6.07
C LEU A 68 0.40 5.69 7.40
N LEU A 69 -0.26 6.84 7.37
CA LEU A 69 -0.60 7.59 8.58
C LEU A 69 -1.53 6.80 9.48
N PHE A 70 -2.47 6.06 8.91
CA PHE A 70 -3.34 5.18 9.69
C PHE A 70 -2.52 4.14 10.45
N PHE A 71 -1.58 3.46 9.78
CA PHE A 71 -0.75 2.46 10.45
C PHE A 71 0.16 3.07 11.51
N ALA A 72 0.53 4.34 11.38
CA ALA A 72 1.33 5.04 12.38
C ALA A 72 0.50 5.56 13.55
N SER A 73 -0.82 5.46 13.49
CA SER A 73 -1.71 6.00 14.51
C SER A 73 -2.01 4.99 15.63
N ASP A 74 -2.50 5.49 16.74
CA ASP A 74 -2.90 4.63 17.88
C ASP A 74 -4.07 3.71 17.50
N GLU A 75 -4.90 4.10 16.55
CA GLU A 75 -6.02 3.28 16.07
C GLU A 75 -5.55 1.97 15.46
N ALA A 76 -4.30 1.90 15.00
CA ALA A 76 -3.73 0.70 14.40
C ALA A 76 -2.88 -0.12 15.39
N ARG A 77 -2.97 0.13 16.69
CA ARG A 77 -2.07 -0.47 17.69
C ARG A 77 -2.17 -1.99 17.80
N SER A 78 -3.25 -2.58 17.34
CA SER A 78 -3.45 -4.04 17.36
C SER A 78 -3.27 -4.67 15.97
N ILE A 79 -2.74 -3.93 15.01
CA ILE A 79 -2.53 -4.40 13.64
C ILE A 79 -1.04 -4.57 13.41
N THR A 80 -0.63 -5.80 13.10
CA THR A 80 0.76 -6.09 12.78
C THR A 80 0.84 -7.27 11.81
N GLY A 81 1.89 -7.34 11.02
CA GLY A 81 2.11 -8.42 10.07
C GLY A 81 1.17 -8.40 8.87
N GLN A 82 0.50 -7.28 8.62
CA GLN A 82 -0.49 -7.18 7.55
C GLN A 82 0.05 -6.43 6.34
N ASN A 83 -0.52 -6.73 5.18
CA ASN A 83 -0.30 -5.98 3.96
C ASN A 83 -1.62 -5.34 3.56
N LEU A 84 -1.61 -4.00 3.44
CA LEU A 84 -2.75 -3.24 2.95
C LEU A 84 -2.45 -2.78 1.52
N THR A 85 -3.28 -3.20 0.58
CA THR A 85 -3.15 -2.80 -0.81
C THR A 85 -4.04 -1.59 -1.08
N VAL A 86 -3.43 -0.50 -1.53
CA VAL A 86 -4.11 0.78 -1.81
C VAL A 86 -4.10 1.00 -3.32
N ASP A 87 -5.08 0.44 -4.01
CA ASP A 87 -5.16 0.47 -5.47
C ASP A 87 -6.59 0.63 -5.99
N GLY A 88 -7.51 1.07 -5.14
CA GLY A 88 -8.90 1.26 -5.53
C GLY A 88 -9.67 -0.04 -5.80
N GLY A 89 -9.12 -1.17 -5.38
CA GLY A 89 -9.74 -2.48 -5.58
C GLY A 89 -9.31 -3.17 -6.88
N LEU A 90 -8.24 -2.68 -7.54
CA LEU A 90 -7.76 -3.29 -8.77
C LEU A 90 -7.31 -4.73 -8.53
N THR A 91 -6.71 -5.01 -7.39
CA THR A 91 -6.36 -6.37 -6.96
C THR A 91 -6.91 -6.65 -5.58
N PHE A 92 -7.07 -7.93 -5.25
CA PHE A 92 -7.47 -8.35 -3.90
C PHE A 92 -6.41 -9.30 -3.35
N ASN A 93 -6.14 -9.18 -2.07
CA ASN A 93 -5.22 -10.08 -1.37
C ASN A 93 -5.99 -11.14 -0.61
#